data_833fe2fcf9e199cb3973ae2a1ba96e9c
#
_entry.id   833fe2fcf9e199cb3973ae2a1ba96e9c
#
_cell.length_a   1.000
_cell.length_b   1.000
_cell.length_c   1.000
_cell.angle_alpha   90.00
_cell.angle_beta   90.00
_cell.angle_gamma   90.00
#
_symmetry.space_group_name_H-M   'P 1'
#
loop_
_entity.id
_entity.type
_entity.pdbx_description
1 polymer ?
#
loop_
_entity_poly.entity_id
_entity_poly.type
_entity_poly.pdbx_seq_one_letter_code
_entity_poly.pdbx_strand_id
1 'polypeptide(L)'
;MTFRNLGQLHRTQAARLGPKPAMRHRVHGLYRDTSWTEYGDAVRACASALVAAGVKPGDRVGLLAENRPEWLIADMGIMAAGAVNVPCHAGIPAAAAARLLADAGASWLFVSNAAQLAKAREVRKELPAIRGVIVFDRSAAAPDAPAWAGFLQRGRDALRDTAAELDRREDALTGDDLATIMYTSGTTGLPKGVMLTHGNLLSNAEQVLDYAPKDVDIVLLSWLPFSHIFARLCDHYFSVRAGFLLAFAESADTLPADIQEVQPTHIHGVPRFWEKMLAAARAYPDPPKVLRAMFGRRIKWLMSGGAPLPPEICKAYRAAGLPLLQGYGLTETAPVLTINSPDEFRVESAGKAIPGVELKIAPDGEILARGPNVMKGYWNQPQATAEVLRDGWFYTGDLGHIDSDGFLYITGRKKDLIVLSNGKKVTPSGVENLLLSDPHVEQAVVYGDRRNFLTAVVVPNWAKVRQTLSLTGSDEELAKNPAVEEFLHKRVDAILAETAAWEQVKKFVIRPTPFTPESGEMTVSLKLKRDAIRTRHATELDKLYAE
;
A
#
# COMPACT_ATOMS: atom_id res chain seq x y z
N MET A 1 8.43 -26.39 6.62
CA MET A 1 9.85 -26.04 6.77
C MET A 1 9.92 -24.67 7.42
N THR A 2 10.69 -24.54 8.48
CA THR A 2 10.87 -23.24 9.16
C THR A 2 12.10 -22.56 8.57
N PHE A 3 11.92 -21.41 7.94
CA PHE A 3 13.02 -20.61 7.38
C PHE A 3 13.50 -19.60 8.40
N ARG A 4 14.81 -19.31 8.42
CA ARG A 4 15.41 -18.34 9.34
C ARG A 4 15.36 -16.92 8.79
N ASN A 5 15.45 -16.77 7.46
CA ASN A 5 15.45 -15.49 6.78
C ASN A 5 14.90 -15.61 5.36
N LEU A 6 14.59 -14.47 4.74
CA LEU A 6 14.00 -14.40 3.40
C LEU A 6 14.95 -14.90 2.30
N GLY A 7 16.27 -14.71 2.45
CA GLY A 7 17.26 -15.23 1.50
C GLY A 7 17.22 -16.76 1.44
N GLN A 8 17.23 -17.43 2.60
CA GLN A 8 17.09 -18.89 2.70
C GLN A 8 15.76 -19.39 2.12
N LEU A 9 14.65 -18.70 2.41
CA LEU A 9 13.34 -19.01 1.82
C LEU A 9 13.43 -18.98 0.29
N HIS A 10 13.92 -17.88 -0.28
CA HIS A 10 13.98 -17.69 -1.74
C HIS A 10 14.87 -18.74 -2.40
N ARG A 11 16.08 -18.97 -1.90
CA ARG A 11 17.02 -19.97 -2.41
C ARG A 11 16.40 -21.38 -2.41
N THR A 12 15.74 -21.74 -1.32
CA THR A 12 15.09 -23.06 -1.19
C THR A 12 13.94 -23.21 -2.19
N GLN A 13 13.13 -22.17 -2.37
CA GLN A 13 12.02 -22.18 -3.32
C GLN A 13 12.52 -22.23 -4.78
N ALA A 14 13.55 -21.45 -5.11
CA ALA A 14 14.17 -21.47 -6.43
C ALA A 14 14.69 -22.88 -6.80
N ALA A 15 15.39 -23.53 -5.87
CA ALA A 15 15.86 -24.90 -6.05
C ALA A 15 14.72 -25.92 -6.17
N ARG A 16 13.66 -25.78 -5.35
CA ARG A 16 12.50 -26.69 -5.34
C ARG A 16 11.63 -26.58 -6.59
N LEU A 17 11.42 -25.37 -7.09
CA LEU A 17 10.48 -25.09 -8.18
C LEU A 17 11.15 -25.12 -9.57
N GLY A 18 12.44 -24.84 -9.63
CA GLY A 18 13.27 -25.00 -10.82
C GLY A 18 12.73 -24.29 -12.06
N PRO A 19 12.38 -25.02 -13.12
CA PRO A 19 11.96 -24.44 -14.40
C PRO A 19 10.53 -23.90 -14.40
N LYS A 20 9.78 -24.03 -13.30
CA LYS A 20 8.42 -23.46 -13.22
C LYS A 20 8.46 -21.93 -13.31
N PRO A 21 7.44 -21.29 -13.89
CA PRO A 21 7.35 -19.84 -13.92
C PRO A 21 7.26 -19.25 -12.51
N ALA A 22 8.11 -18.26 -12.22
CA ALA A 22 8.10 -17.47 -10.98
C ALA A 22 7.47 -16.10 -11.21
N MET A 23 7.85 -15.47 -12.31
CA MET A 23 7.39 -14.13 -12.67
C MET A 23 6.92 -14.10 -14.12
N ARG A 24 5.92 -13.26 -14.41
CA ARG A 24 5.42 -12.98 -15.74
C ARG A 24 5.35 -11.48 -15.97
N HIS A 25 6.03 -10.98 -17.00
CA HIS A 25 6.11 -9.54 -17.28
C HIS A 25 6.16 -9.25 -18.77
N ARG A 26 5.87 -8.02 -19.18
CA ARG A 26 5.92 -7.62 -20.58
C ARG A 26 7.36 -7.36 -21.04
N VAL A 27 7.70 -7.92 -22.17
CA VAL A 27 8.95 -7.67 -22.92
C VAL A 27 8.55 -7.38 -24.37
N HIS A 28 8.81 -6.16 -24.84
CA HIS A 28 8.41 -5.73 -26.19
C HIS A 28 6.92 -5.97 -26.48
N GLY A 29 6.05 -5.65 -25.52
CA GLY A 29 4.60 -5.77 -25.64
C GLY A 29 4.01 -7.18 -25.44
N LEU A 30 4.84 -8.21 -25.26
CA LEU A 30 4.40 -9.60 -25.04
C LEU A 30 4.75 -10.08 -23.64
N TYR A 31 3.86 -10.81 -22.99
CA TYR A 31 4.15 -11.45 -21.72
C TYR A 31 5.18 -12.56 -21.88
N ARG A 32 6.20 -12.56 -21.03
CA ARG A 32 7.26 -13.55 -20.93
C ARG A 32 7.39 -14.02 -19.50
N ASP A 33 7.68 -15.30 -19.36
CA ASP A 33 7.92 -15.92 -18.06
C ASP A 33 9.41 -15.93 -17.73
N THR A 34 9.71 -15.68 -16.47
CA THR A 34 11.00 -15.91 -15.83
C THR A 34 10.82 -17.09 -14.88
N SER A 35 11.62 -18.13 -15.01
CA SER A 35 11.56 -19.32 -14.17
C SER A 35 12.13 -19.06 -12.77
N TRP A 36 11.84 -19.94 -11.83
CA TRP A 36 12.43 -19.90 -10.49
C TRP A 36 13.94 -20.08 -10.53
N THR A 37 14.47 -20.91 -11.46
CA THR A 37 15.92 -21.03 -11.68
C THR A 37 16.53 -19.69 -12.09
N GLU A 38 15.99 -19.05 -13.13
CA GLU A 38 16.48 -17.75 -13.62
C GLU A 38 16.37 -16.67 -12.53
N TYR A 39 15.28 -16.68 -11.76
CA TYR A 39 15.11 -15.75 -10.64
C TYR A 39 16.16 -16.00 -9.55
N GLY A 40 16.39 -17.26 -9.16
CA GLY A 40 17.41 -17.64 -8.18
C GLY A 40 18.82 -17.24 -8.60
N ASP A 41 19.18 -17.52 -9.87
CA ASP A 41 20.49 -17.16 -10.43
C ASP A 41 20.70 -15.64 -10.46
N ALA A 42 19.67 -14.88 -10.81
CA ALA A 42 19.75 -13.41 -10.82
C ALA A 42 19.88 -12.82 -9.42
N VAL A 43 19.15 -13.36 -8.43
CA VAL A 43 19.28 -12.97 -7.00
C VAL A 43 20.67 -13.26 -6.48
N ARG A 44 21.20 -14.45 -6.77
CA ARG A 44 22.56 -14.83 -6.32
C ARG A 44 23.64 -13.96 -6.98
N ALA A 45 23.47 -13.65 -8.27
CA ALA A 45 24.38 -12.74 -8.99
C ALA A 45 24.30 -11.29 -8.40
N CYS A 46 23.11 -10.80 -8.10
CA CYS A 46 22.94 -9.49 -7.46
C CYS A 46 23.64 -9.45 -6.09
N ALA A 47 23.41 -10.45 -5.25
CA ALA A 47 24.04 -10.55 -3.93
C ALA A 47 25.57 -10.62 -4.04
N SER A 48 26.10 -11.43 -4.96
CA SER A 48 27.53 -11.55 -5.24
C SER A 48 28.13 -10.21 -5.66
N ALA A 49 27.47 -9.47 -6.57
CA ALA A 49 27.92 -8.16 -7.01
C ALA A 49 27.97 -7.15 -5.85
N LEU A 50 26.99 -7.17 -4.95
CA LEU A 50 26.97 -6.32 -3.75
C LEU A 50 28.13 -6.67 -2.79
N VAL A 51 28.37 -7.95 -2.55
CA VAL A 51 29.48 -8.42 -1.70
C VAL A 51 30.83 -8.01 -2.32
N ALA A 52 31.03 -8.25 -3.62
CA ALA A 52 32.24 -7.84 -4.34
C ALA A 52 32.45 -6.31 -4.35
N ALA A 53 31.35 -5.54 -4.32
CA ALA A 53 31.37 -4.08 -4.19
C ALA A 53 31.59 -3.61 -2.73
N GLY A 54 31.85 -4.51 -1.80
CA GLY A 54 32.15 -4.20 -0.40
C GLY A 54 30.95 -3.86 0.46
N VAL A 55 29.74 -4.27 0.07
CA VAL A 55 28.55 -4.18 0.93
C VAL A 55 28.71 -5.18 2.09
N LYS A 56 28.53 -4.69 3.30
CA LYS A 56 28.63 -5.47 4.54
C LYS A 56 27.24 -5.87 5.05
N PRO A 57 27.14 -6.92 5.87
CA PRO A 57 25.92 -7.21 6.61
C PRO A 57 25.41 -5.98 7.39
N GLY A 58 24.11 -5.71 7.30
CA GLY A 58 23.49 -4.54 7.91
C GLY A 58 23.66 -3.22 7.15
N ASP A 59 24.43 -3.14 6.06
CA ASP A 59 24.48 -1.96 5.20
C ASP A 59 23.10 -1.72 4.56
N ARG A 60 22.70 -0.45 4.42
CA ARG A 60 21.42 -0.09 3.80
C ARG A 60 21.64 0.18 2.33
N VAL A 61 20.75 -0.41 1.51
CA VAL A 61 20.73 -0.24 0.06
C VAL A 61 19.39 0.36 -0.35
N GLY A 62 19.41 1.54 -0.96
CA GLY A 62 18.21 2.21 -1.45
C GLY A 62 17.70 1.55 -2.73
N LEU A 63 16.37 1.57 -2.92
CA LEU A 63 15.72 1.04 -4.11
C LEU A 63 14.60 2.01 -4.55
N LEU A 64 14.87 2.80 -5.57
CA LEU A 64 13.98 3.83 -6.14
C LEU A 64 13.54 3.42 -7.53
N ALA A 65 12.45 2.66 -7.61
CA ALA A 65 12.01 2.05 -8.86
C ALA A 65 10.50 1.76 -8.87
N GLU A 66 9.93 1.74 -10.06
CA GLU A 66 8.61 1.20 -10.36
C GLU A 66 8.60 -0.34 -10.24
N ASN A 67 7.38 -0.94 -10.25
CA ASN A 67 7.23 -2.40 -10.26
C ASN A 67 7.80 -3.01 -11.52
N ARG A 68 8.76 -3.93 -11.34
CA ARG A 68 9.42 -4.66 -12.43
C ARG A 68 10.21 -5.85 -11.87
N PRO A 69 10.56 -6.86 -12.67
CA PRO A 69 11.33 -8.02 -12.19
C PRO A 69 12.63 -7.66 -11.48
N GLU A 70 13.36 -6.65 -11.98
CA GLU A 70 14.60 -6.20 -11.38
C GLU A 70 14.41 -5.67 -9.95
N TRP A 71 13.22 -5.11 -9.64
CA TRP A 71 12.88 -4.69 -8.28
C TRP A 71 12.90 -5.88 -7.32
N LEU A 72 12.25 -6.99 -7.68
CA LEU A 72 12.19 -8.20 -6.86
C LEU A 72 13.55 -8.87 -6.74
N ILE A 73 14.31 -8.93 -7.84
CA ILE A 73 15.66 -9.48 -7.86
C ILE A 73 16.60 -8.66 -6.97
N ALA A 74 16.52 -7.33 -7.06
CA ALA A 74 17.31 -6.43 -6.21
C ALA A 74 16.94 -6.57 -4.74
N ASP A 75 15.65 -6.62 -4.41
CA ASP A 75 15.16 -6.80 -3.05
C ASP A 75 15.70 -8.08 -2.42
N MET A 76 15.50 -9.22 -3.08
CA MET A 76 16.01 -10.50 -2.59
C MET A 76 17.53 -10.58 -2.60
N GLY A 77 18.20 -9.96 -3.58
CA GLY A 77 19.66 -9.90 -3.66
C GLY A 77 20.30 -9.07 -2.54
N ILE A 78 19.66 -7.97 -2.16
CA ILE A 78 20.07 -7.16 -0.98
C ILE A 78 20.01 -8.01 0.28
N MET A 79 18.89 -8.72 0.49
CA MET A 79 18.71 -9.58 1.66
C MET A 79 19.65 -10.78 1.67
N ALA A 80 19.90 -11.42 0.52
CA ALA A 80 20.84 -12.52 0.40
C ALA A 80 22.30 -12.07 0.63
N ALA A 81 22.62 -10.80 0.36
CA ALA A 81 23.92 -10.21 0.73
C ALA A 81 24.03 -9.86 2.23
N GLY A 82 22.98 -10.06 3.02
CA GLY A 82 22.90 -9.67 4.42
C GLY A 82 22.68 -8.17 4.64
N ALA A 83 22.29 -7.43 3.61
CA ALA A 83 22.03 -6.00 3.66
C ALA A 83 20.55 -5.69 3.89
N VAL A 84 20.24 -4.45 4.21
CA VAL A 84 18.89 -3.95 4.54
C VAL A 84 18.35 -3.12 3.37
N ASN A 85 17.18 -3.49 2.83
CA ASN A 85 16.53 -2.73 1.76
C ASN A 85 15.85 -1.46 2.31
N VAL A 86 16.05 -0.32 1.62
CA VAL A 86 15.35 0.94 1.88
C VAL A 86 14.56 1.32 0.62
N PRO A 87 13.30 0.86 0.50
CA PRO A 87 12.51 1.13 -0.69
C PRO A 87 11.98 2.57 -0.67
N CYS A 88 12.10 3.25 -1.80
CA CYS A 88 11.52 4.55 -2.06
C CYS A 88 10.46 4.44 -3.16
N HIS A 89 9.33 5.12 -2.99
CA HIS A 89 8.30 5.16 -4.02
C HIS A 89 8.80 5.91 -5.25
N ALA A 90 8.57 5.37 -6.46
CA ALA A 90 9.04 5.99 -7.71
C ALA A 90 8.52 7.43 -7.92
N GLY A 91 7.30 7.72 -7.46
CA GLY A 91 6.70 9.06 -7.52
C GLY A 91 7.19 10.05 -6.47
N ILE A 92 8.12 9.67 -5.58
CA ILE A 92 8.61 10.58 -4.52
C ILE A 92 9.44 11.73 -5.13
N PRO A 93 9.30 12.99 -4.66
CA PRO A 93 10.20 14.07 -5.04
C PRO A 93 11.67 13.80 -4.64
N ALA A 94 12.62 14.28 -5.42
CA ALA A 94 14.05 14.05 -5.20
C ALA A 94 14.51 14.40 -3.78
N ALA A 95 14.20 15.60 -3.29
CA ALA A 95 14.55 16.06 -1.94
C ALA A 95 13.93 15.18 -0.83
N ALA A 96 12.73 14.62 -1.05
CA ALA A 96 12.13 13.70 -0.10
C ALA A 96 12.83 12.34 -0.10
N ALA A 97 13.18 11.81 -1.28
CA ALA A 97 13.98 10.59 -1.39
C ALA A 97 15.34 10.74 -0.71
N ALA A 98 16.02 11.89 -0.92
CA ALA A 98 17.29 12.19 -0.28
C ALA A 98 17.18 12.13 1.26
N ARG A 99 16.17 12.74 1.84
CA ARG A 99 15.96 12.72 3.30
C ARG A 99 15.82 11.29 3.83
N LEU A 100 15.02 10.44 3.16
CA LEU A 100 14.84 9.04 3.58
C LEU A 100 16.14 8.24 3.48
N LEU A 101 16.85 8.37 2.36
CA LEU A 101 18.10 7.64 2.12
C LEU A 101 19.23 8.11 3.05
N ALA A 102 19.29 9.41 3.36
CA ALA A 102 20.25 9.97 4.29
C ALA A 102 19.97 9.53 5.73
N ASP A 103 18.70 9.58 6.19
CA ASP A 103 18.29 9.12 7.53
C ASP A 103 18.59 7.62 7.72
N ALA A 104 18.31 6.81 6.69
CA ALA A 104 18.67 5.40 6.70
C ALA A 104 20.20 5.16 6.63
N GLY A 105 20.98 6.14 6.20
CA GLY A 105 22.41 5.99 5.93
C GLY A 105 22.67 5.00 4.80
N ALA A 106 21.90 5.09 3.70
CA ALA A 106 22.03 4.22 2.55
C ALA A 106 23.41 4.37 1.88
N SER A 107 24.08 3.25 1.58
CA SER A 107 25.42 3.21 1.02
C SER A 107 25.46 2.87 -0.48
N TRP A 108 24.39 2.33 -1.01
CA TRP A 108 24.16 2.02 -2.43
C TRP A 108 22.73 2.38 -2.82
N LEU A 109 22.52 2.60 -4.13
CA LEU A 109 21.19 2.94 -4.66
C LEU A 109 20.95 2.22 -6.00
N PHE A 110 19.83 1.51 -6.08
CA PHE A 110 19.27 1.03 -7.33
C PHE A 110 18.20 1.99 -7.81
N VAL A 111 18.20 2.32 -9.10
CA VAL A 111 17.20 3.17 -9.76
C VAL A 111 16.69 2.50 -11.03
N SER A 112 15.41 2.72 -11.38
CA SER A 112 14.81 2.03 -12.52
C SER A 112 15.24 2.59 -13.89
N ASN A 113 15.18 3.89 -14.08
CA ASN A 113 15.25 4.53 -15.39
C ASN A 113 15.93 5.91 -15.33
N ALA A 114 15.96 6.61 -16.47
CA ALA A 114 16.57 7.92 -16.59
C ALA A 114 15.94 8.97 -15.65
N ALA A 115 14.62 8.92 -15.44
CA ALA A 115 13.93 9.86 -14.57
C ALA A 115 14.33 9.68 -13.10
N GLN A 116 14.42 8.43 -12.62
CA GLN A 116 14.86 8.15 -11.26
C GLN A 116 16.36 8.41 -11.08
N LEU A 117 17.17 8.17 -12.11
CA LEU A 117 18.60 8.53 -12.10
C LEU A 117 18.79 10.05 -12.01
N ALA A 118 17.97 10.82 -12.73
CA ALA A 118 18.01 12.29 -12.65
C ALA A 118 17.72 12.78 -11.22
N LYS A 119 16.72 12.22 -10.53
CA LYS A 119 16.44 12.52 -9.12
C LYS A 119 17.63 12.19 -8.22
N ALA A 120 18.26 11.02 -8.40
CA ALA A 120 19.44 10.62 -7.62
C ALA A 120 20.62 11.59 -7.83
N ARG A 121 20.83 12.06 -9.05
CA ARG A 121 21.88 13.03 -9.39
C ARG A 121 21.61 14.41 -8.81
N GLU A 122 20.36 14.88 -8.87
CA GLU A 122 19.93 16.17 -8.31
C GLU A 122 20.33 16.28 -6.82
N VAL A 123 20.14 15.23 -6.06
CA VAL A 123 20.39 15.21 -4.62
C VAL A 123 21.71 14.54 -4.22
N ARG A 124 22.59 14.27 -5.18
CA ARG A 124 23.83 13.49 -4.93
C ARG A 124 24.72 14.08 -3.83
N LYS A 125 24.75 15.40 -3.71
CA LYS A 125 25.53 16.11 -2.69
C LYS A 125 24.96 15.92 -1.27
N GLU A 126 23.66 15.65 -1.15
CA GLU A 126 22.98 15.40 0.11
C GLU A 126 23.16 13.94 0.58
N LEU A 127 23.71 13.08 -0.28
CA LEU A 127 23.89 11.65 -0.08
C LEU A 127 25.37 11.23 -0.14
N PRO A 128 26.24 11.77 0.72
CA PRO A 128 27.69 11.49 0.67
C PRO A 128 28.02 10.03 0.96
N ALA A 129 27.16 9.30 1.70
CA ALA A 129 27.34 7.90 2.01
C ALA A 129 27.12 6.94 0.82
N ILE A 130 26.40 7.36 -0.23
CA ILE A 130 26.16 6.55 -1.43
C ILE A 130 27.48 6.34 -2.19
N ARG A 131 27.97 5.11 -2.21
CA ARG A 131 29.21 4.71 -2.90
C ARG A 131 29.00 4.42 -4.38
N GLY A 132 27.78 3.94 -4.76
CA GLY A 132 27.44 3.62 -6.13
C GLY A 132 25.93 3.68 -6.41
N VAL A 133 25.61 3.97 -7.68
CA VAL A 133 24.26 3.94 -8.21
C VAL A 133 24.23 2.93 -9.35
N ILE A 134 23.24 2.07 -9.42
CA ILE A 134 23.02 1.10 -10.50
C ILE A 134 21.66 1.42 -11.14
N VAL A 135 21.62 1.53 -12.46
CA VAL A 135 20.37 1.79 -13.20
C VAL A 135 19.88 0.52 -13.90
N PHE A 136 18.57 0.22 -13.76
CA PHE A 136 17.99 -0.97 -14.38
C PHE A 136 17.94 -0.84 -15.91
N ASP A 137 17.48 0.29 -16.43
CA ASP A 137 17.40 0.51 -17.86
C ASP A 137 18.78 0.72 -18.49
N ARG A 138 19.12 -0.13 -19.45
CA ARG A 138 20.39 -0.05 -20.17
C ARG A 138 20.55 1.28 -20.90
N SER A 139 19.47 1.85 -21.45
CA SER A 139 19.47 3.13 -22.16
C SER A 139 19.79 4.35 -21.28
N ALA A 140 19.61 4.22 -19.97
CA ALA A 140 19.91 5.27 -18.99
C ALA A 140 21.31 5.11 -18.36
N ALA A 141 22.06 4.07 -18.72
CA ALA A 141 23.37 3.79 -18.15
C ALA A 141 24.40 4.88 -18.49
N ALA A 142 25.26 5.18 -17.53
CA ALA A 142 26.34 6.16 -17.63
C ALA A 142 27.55 5.70 -16.79
N PRO A 143 28.73 6.34 -16.96
CA PRO A 143 29.92 5.98 -16.18
C PRO A 143 29.74 6.03 -14.66
N ASP A 144 28.92 6.98 -14.17
CA ASP A 144 28.56 7.14 -12.75
C ASP A 144 27.39 6.26 -12.29
N ALA A 145 26.69 5.61 -13.22
CA ALA A 145 25.55 4.73 -12.98
C ALA A 145 25.53 3.58 -14.00
N PRO A 146 26.35 2.52 -13.80
CA PRO A 146 26.39 1.39 -14.72
C PRO A 146 25.07 0.62 -14.78
N ALA A 147 24.83 -0.01 -15.94
CA ALA A 147 23.62 -0.77 -16.19
C ALA A 147 23.53 -2.03 -15.32
N TRP A 148 22.30 -2.38 -14.94
CA TRP A 148 21.94 -3.59 -14.20
C TRP A 148 22.49 -4.88 -14.80
N ALA A 149 22.39 -5.06 -16.13
CA ALA A 149 22.91 -6.26 -16.79
C ALA A 149 24.42 -6.44 -16.56
N GLY A 150 25.19 -5.35 -16.64
CA GLY A 150 26.63 -5.38 -16.35
C GLY A 150 26.92 -5.59 -14.86
N PHE A 151 26.06 -5.10 -13.96
CA PHE A 151 26.15 -5.36 -12.53
C PHE A 151 25.93 -6.82 -12.22
N LEU A 152 24.88 -7.45 -12.76
CA LEU A 152 24.64 -8.89 -12.61
C LEU A 152 25.77 -9.72 -13.22
N GLN A 153 26.32 -9.30 -14.38
CA GLN A 153 27.43 -10.02 -15.00
C GLN A 153 28.66 -10.03 -14.08
N ARG A 154 29.04 -8.86 -13.52
CA ARG A 154 30.12 -8.80 -12.51
C ARG A 154 29.85 -9.70 -11.31
N GLY A 155 28.59 -9.80 -10.88
CA GLY A 155 28.21 -10.70 -9.81
C GLY A 155 28.40 -12.18 -10.17
N ARG A 156 28.03 -12.58 -11.40
CA ARG A 156 28.28 -13.95 -11.91
C ARG A 156 29.77 -14.26 -11.97
N ASP A 157 30.56 -13.32 -12.46
CA ASP A 157 32.01 -13.48 -12.56
C ASP A 157 32.67 -13.60 -11.16
N ALA A 158 32.15 -12.86 -10.18
CA ALA A 158 32.63 -12.88 -8.80
C ALA A 158 32.10 -14.08 -7.96
N LEU A 159 31.13 -14.85 -8.44
CA LEU A 159 30.51 -15.94 -7.65
C LEU A 159 31.53 -16.96 -7.17
N ARG A 160 32.58 -17.26 -7.97
CA ARG A 160 33.67 -18.18 -7.56
C ARG A 160 34.30 -17.75 -6.24
N ASP A 161 34.47 -16.45 -6.05
CA ASP A 161 35.19 -15.89 -4.89
C ASP A 161 34.25 -15.52 -3.74
N THR A 162 32.98 -15.26 -4.03
CA THR A 162 31.99 -14.74 -3.07
C THR A 162 31.00 -15.79 -2.56
N ALA A 163 30.89 -16.97 -3.20
CA ALA A 163 29.85 -17.96 -2.88
C ALA A 163 29.90 -18.41 -1.41
N ALA A 164 31.09 -18.74 -0.92
CA ALA A 164 31.26 -19.18 0.47
C ALA A 164 30.89 -18.07 1.48
N GLU A 165 31.20 -16.81 1.16
CA GLU A 165 30.84 -15.66 1.98
C GLU A 165 29.34 -15.42 1.97
N LEU A 166 28.67 -15.56 0.82
CA LEU A 166 27.21 -15.46 0.71
C LEU A 166 26.51 -16.53 1.56
N ASP A 167 26.96 -17.78 1.45
CA ASP A 167 26.40 -18.88 2.23
C ASP A 167 26.60 -18.63 3.73
N ARG A 168 27.78 -18.19 4.14
CA ARG A 168 28.09 -17.82 5.53
C ARG A 168 27.20 -16.68 6.04
N ARG A 169 26.96 -15.64 5.21
CA ARG A 169 26.09 -14.52 5.59
C ARG A 169 24.64 -14.98 5.76
N GLU A 170 24.12 -15.75 4.81
CA GLU A 170 22.76 -16.27 4.87
C GLU A 170 22.56 -17.18 6.10
N ASP A 171 23.52 -18.03 6.41
CA ASP A 171 23.46 -18.91 7.59
C ASP A 171 23.56 -18.15 8.91
N ALA A 172 24.27 -17.03 8.94
CA ALA A 172 24.40 -16.16 10.11
C ALA A 172 23.16 -15.32 10.39
N LEU A 173 22.35 -14.98 9.35
CA LEU A 173 21.15 -14.19 9.50
C LEU A 173 20.04 -14.97 10.22
N THR A 174 19.43 -14.29 11.19
CA THR A 174 18.32 -14.79 11.99
C THR A 174 17.03 -14.05 11.69
N GLY A 175 15.91 -14.48 12.29
CA GLY A 175 14.66 -13.77 12.23
C GLY A 175 14.70 -12.36 12.84
N ASP A 176 15.62 -12.09 13.77
CA ASP A 176 15.73 -10.80 14.47
C ASP A 176 16.53 -9.75 13.71
N ASP A 177 17.23 -10.16 12.63
CA ASP A 177 18.00 -9.26 11.80
C ASP A 177 17.09 -8.43 10.90
N LEU A 178 17.50 -7.16 10.68
CA LEU A 178 16.74 -6.23 9.84
C LEU A 178 16.78 -6.69 8.38
N ALA A 179 15.58 -6.77 7.78
CA ALA A 179 15.39 -7.00 6.35
C ALA A 179 15.14 -5.69 5.59
N THR A 180 14.41 -4.76 6.21
CA THR A 180 14.04 -3.50 5.54
C THR A 180 13.73 -2.38 6.53
N ILE A 181 13.92 -1.13 6.07
CA ILE A 181 13.42 0.08 6.72
C ILE A 181 12.44 0.73 5.75
N MET A 182 11.15 0.74 6.11
CA MET A 182 10.09 1.30 5.28
C MET A 182 9.57 2.61 5.85
N TYR A 183 9.69 3.69 5.09
CA TYR A 183 9.26 5.00 5.54
C TYR A 183 7.78 5.22 5.32
N THR A 184 7.08 5.58 6.40
CA THR A 184 5.65 5.96 6.36
C THR A 184 5.51 7.46 6.61
N SER A 185 4.49 8.08 6.00
CA SER A 185 4.16 9.48 6.27
C SER A 185 3.68 9.63 7.71
N GLY A 186 4.56 10.10 8.57
CA GLY A 186 4.19 10.45 9.96
C GLY A 186 3.24 11.65 10.00
N THR A 187 2.48 11.74 11.10
CA THR A 187 1.57 12.87 11.37
C THR A 187 2.29 14.16 11.73
N THR A 188 3.53 14.06 12.19
CA THR A 188 4.41 15.18 12.60
C THR A 188 5.20 15.79 11.43
N GLY A 189 4.91 15.40 10.19
CA GLY A 189 5.56 15.93 8.98
C GLY A 189 6.85 15.21 8.56
N LEU A 190 7.58 14.57 9.46
CA LEU A 190 8.76 13.76 9.12
C LEU A 190 8.37 12.29 9.00
N PRO A 191 8.74 11.62 7.89
CA PRO A 191 8.49 10.19 7.75
C PRO A 191 9.20 9.38 8.84
N LYS A 192 8.53 8.32 9.32
CA LYS A 192 9.10 7.37 10.29
C LYS A 192 9.58 6.11 9.56
N GLY A 193 10.82 5.70 9.78
CA GLY A 193 11.40 4.48 9.22
C GLY A 193 10.99 3.25 10.05
N VAL A 194 10.00 2.50 9.58
CA VAL A 194 9.54 1.26 10.23
C VAL A 194 10.58 0.17 10.01
N MET A 195 11.12 -0.37 11.09
CA MET A 195 12.11 -1.45 11.07
C MET A 195 11.40 -2.81 11.05
N LEU A 196 11.46 -3.51 9.92
CA LEU A 196 10.95 -4.87 9.79
C LEU A 196 12.11 -5.87 9.69
N THR A 197 12.04 -6.89 10.52
CA THR A 197 13.01 -7.98 10.54
C THR A 197 12.63 -9.07 9.54
N HIS A 198 13.56 -9.98 9.25
CA HIS A 198 13.27 -11.19 8.48
C HIS A 198 12.14 -12.00 9.13
N GLY A 199 12.14 -12.12 10.45
CA GLY A 199 11.09 -12.82 11.21
C GLY A 199 9.72 -12.18 11.09
N ASN A 200 9.62 -10.84 11.13
CA ASN A 200 8.35 -10.14 10.96
C ASN A 200 7.71 -10.47 9.60
N LEU A 201 8.51 -10.41 8.54
CA LEU A 201 8.04 -10.65 7.17
C LEU A 201 7.75 -12.13 6.91
N LEU A 202 8.61 -13.03 7.37
CA LEU A 202 8.41 -14.48 7.22
C LEU A 202 7.18 -14.96 7.96
N SER A 203 7.00 -14.54 9.22
CA SER A 203 5.83 -14.95 10.01
C SER A 203 4.54 -14.50 9.37
N ASN A 204 4.50 -13.26 8.85
CA ASN A 204 3.29 -12.74 8.22
C ASN A 204 3.00 -13.43 6.87
N ALA A 205 4.01 -13.71 6.07
CA ALA A 205 3.85 -14.49 4.84
C ALA A 205 3.38 -15.93 5.11
N GLU A 206 3.82 -16.55 6.21
CA GLU A 206 3.35 -17.87 6.65
C GLU A 206 1.91 -17.84 7.13
N GLN A 207 1.57 -16.85 7.98
CA GLN A 207 0.24 -16.70 8.57
C GLN A 207 -0.85 -16.49 7.52
N VAL A 208 -0.56 -15.74 6.43
CA VAL A 208 -1.54 -15.53 5.35
C VAL A 208 -1.64 -16.73 4.40
N LEU A 209 -0.69 -17.66 4.43
CA LEU A 209 -0.71 -18.83 3.58
C LEU A 209 -1.89 -19.77 3.87
N ASP A 210 -2.37 -19.81 5.12
CA ASP A 210 -3.52 -20.63 5.51
C ASP A 210 -4.82 -20.21 4.82
N TYR A 211 -4.87 -18.96 4.33
CA TYR A 211 -6.01 -18.42 3.58
C TYR A 211 -5.88 -18.64 2.07
N ALA A 212 -4.74 -19.14 1.58
CA ALA A 212 -4.56 -19.44 0.16
C ALA A 212 -5.36 -20.67 -0.27
N PRO A 213 -6.00 -20.67 -1.45
CA PRO A 213 -6.62 -21.86 -2.00
C PRO A 213 -5.59 -22.96 -2.21
N LYS A 214 -5.89 -24.19 -1.79
CA LYS A 214 -4.93 -25.31 -1.83
C LYS A 214 -4.92 -26.05 -3.16
N ASP A 215 -5.96 -25.89 -3.99
CA ASP A 215 -6.22 -26.74 -5.17
C ASP A 215 -6.15 -25.99 -6.50
N VAL A 216 -5.46 -24.86 -6.57
CA VAL A 216 -5.42 -24.01 -7.76
C VAL A 216 -3.99 -23.55 -8.05
N ASP A 217 -3.58 -23.65 -9.33
CA ASP A 217 -2.39 -22.93 -9.80
C ASP A 217 -2.63 -21.42 -9.71
N ILE A 218 -2.05 -20.81 -8.70
CA ILE A 218 -2.27 -19.40 -8.41
C ILE A 218 -1.43 -18.53 -9.33
N VAL A 219 -2.12 -17.62 -10.03
CA VAL A 219 -1.55 -16.51 -10.78
C VAL A 219 -2.02 -15.23 -10.12
N LEU A 220 -1.10 -14.52 -9.48
CA LEU A 220 -1.36 -13.25 -8.82
C LEU A 220 -0.95 -12.12 -9.77
N LEU A 221 -1.87 -11.22 -10.11
CA LEU A 221 -1.57 -10.02 -10.91
C LEU A 221 -1.27 -8.85 -9.97
N SER A 222 0.00 -8.43 -9.97
CA SER A 222 0.51 -7.33 -9.14
C SER A 222 0.56 -6.03 -9.92
N TRP A 223 0.04 -4.96 -9.31
CA TRP A 223 0.03 -3.59 -9.85
C TRP A 223 0.28 -2.53 -8.77
N LEU A 224 0.07 -2.90 -7.48
CA LEU A 224 0.35 -2.02 -6.35
C LEU A 224 1.86 -1.88 -6.15
N PRO A 225 2.36 -0.71 -5.72
CA PRO A 225 3.80 -0.48 -5.58
C PRO A 225 4.47 -1.39 -4.55
N PHE A 226 5.55 -2.09 -4.92
CA PHE A 226 6.35 -2.89 -3.97
C PHE A 226 7.09 -2.08 -2.92
N SER A 227 7.23 -0.78 -3.13
CA SER A 227 7.69 0.14 -2.09
C SER A 227 6.69 0.30 -0.94
N HIS A 228 5.45 -0.21 -1.08
CA HIS A 228 4.45 -0.28 -0.04
C HIS A 228 4.34 -1.72 0.50
N ILE A 229 4.25 -1.88 1.83
CA ILE A 229 4.29 -3.19 2.47
C ILE A 229 3.17 -4.13 2.03
N PHE A 230 1.99 -3.61 1.66
CA PHE A 230 0.87 -4.42 1.21
C PHE A 230 1.25 -5.26 -0.01
N ALA A 231 1.69 -4.64 -1.12
CA ALA A 231 2.14 -5.39 -2.29
C ALA A 231 3.42 -6.19 -2.00
N ARG A 232 4.36 -5.61 -1.26
CA ARG A 232 5.63 -6.28 -1.00
C ARG A 232 5.47 -7.58 -0.22
N LEU A 233 4.58 -7.63 0.77
CA LEU A 233 4.28 -8.88 1.45
C LEU A 233 3.26 -9.72 0.68
N CYS A 234 2.07 -9.17 0.42
CA CYS A 234 0.94 -9.96 -0.08
C CYS A 234 1.09 -10.41 -1.54
N ASP A 235 1.87 -9.67 -2.36
CA ASP A 235 2.19 -10.12 -3.72
C ASP A 235 3.54 -10.82 -3.75
N HIS A 236 4.63 -10.15 -3.33
CA HIS A 236 5.98 -10.67 -3.52
C HIS A 236 6.34 -11.79 -2.53
N TYR A 237 6.46 -11.50 -1.22
CA TYR A 237 6.93 -12.51 -0.26
C TYR A 237 5.95 -13.67 -0.11
N PHE A 238 4.67 -13.40 -0.22
CA PHE A 238 3.65 -14.44 -0.25
C PHE A 238 3.81 -15.37 -1.47
N SER A 239 4.03 -14.80 -2.68
CA SER A 239 4.32 -15.61 -3.88
C SER A 239 5.60 -16.42 -3.72
N VAL A 240 6.67 -15.84 -3.14
CA VAL A 240 7.91 -16.58 -2.84
C VAL A 240 7.64 -17.71 -1.87
N ARG A 241 6.92 -17.45 -0.75
CA ARG A 241 6.63 -18.47 0.27
C ARG A 241 5.77 -19.61 -0.28
N ALA A 242 4.77 -19.29 -1.06
CA ALA A 242 3.83 -20.26 -1.61
C ALA A 242 4.31 -20.94 -2.90
N GLY A 243 5.19 -20.29 -3.66
CA GLY A 243 5.64 -20.77 -4.99
C GLY A 243 4.67 -20.39 -6.09
N PHE A 244 3.95 -19.28 -6.00
CA PHE A 244 2.99 -18.79 -6.97
C PHE A 244 3.64 -18.04 -8.14
N LEU A 245 2.93 -17.98 -9.27
CA LEU A 245 3.30 -17.13 -10.38
C LEU A 245 2.86 -15.69 -10.10
N LEU A 246 3.81 -14.76 -10.06
CA LEU A 246 3.57 -13.33 -9.94
C LEU A 246 3.62 -12.68 -11.32
N ALA A 247 2.47 -12.23 -11.82
CA ALA A 247 2.37 -11.47 -13.06
C ALA A 247 2.37 -9.96 -12.75
N PHE A 248 3.06 -9.18 -13.59
CA PHE A 248 3.11 -7.73 -13.47
C PHE A 248 2.12 -7.09 -14.42
N ALA A 249 1.25 -6.23 -13.94
CA ALA A 249 0.55 -5.30 -14.79
C ALA A 249 1.55 -4.25 -15.33
N GLU A 250 1.38 -3.81 -16.57
CA GLU A 250 2.26 -2.82 -17.18
C GLU A 250 2.09 -1.45 -16.52
N SER A 251 0.84 -1.09 -16.20
CA SER A 251 0.48 0.14 -15.49
C SER A 251 -0.91 0.00 -14.84
N ALA A 252 -1.30 0.99 -14.03
CA ALA A 252 -2.67 1.06 -13.51
C ALA A 252 -3.70 1.29 -14.63
N ASP A 253 -3.34 1.98 -15.71
CA ASP A 253 -4.22 2.28 -16.84
C ASP A 253 -4.43 1.06 -17.75
N THR A 254 -3.41 0.22 -17.91
CA THR A 254 -3.49 -1.02 -18.70
C THR A 254 -4.10 -2.19 -17.94
N LEU A 255 -4.28 -2.06 -16.63
CA LEU A 255 -4.72 -3.15 -15.74
C LEU A 255 -5.97 -3.91 -16.23
N PRO A 256 -7.04 -3.27 -16.78
CA PRO A 256 -8.16 -4.01 -17.34
C PRO A 256 -7.79 -4.92 -18.52
N ALA A 257 -6.88 -4.48 -19.39
CA ALA A 257 -6.37 -5.29 -20.50
C ALA A 257 -5.45 -6.42 -19.99
N ASP A 258 -4.57 -6.10 -19.03
CA ASP A 258 -3.67 -7.07 -18.41
C ASP A 258 -4.45 -8.18 -17.68
N ILE A 259 -5.56 -7.87 -17.02
CA ILE A 259 -6.46 -8.87 -16.43
C ILE A 259 -6.98 -9.86 -17.50
N GLN A 260 -7.40 -9.34 -18.67
CA GLN A 260 -7.93 -10.19 -19.74
C GLN A 260 -6.85 -11.07 -20.39
N GLU A 261 -5.63 -10.57 -20.49
CA GLU A 261 -4.52 -11.34 -21.09
C GLU A 261 -3.91 -12.35 -20.13
N VAL A 262 -3.64 -11.94 -18.88
CA VAL A 262 -3.03 -12.79 -17.85
C VAL A 262 -4.00 -13.83 -17.30
N GLN A 263 -5.31 -13.52 -17.27
CA GLN A 263 -6.34 -14.35 -16.63
C GLN A 263 -5.95 -14.73 -15.20
N PRO A 264 -5.75 -13.76 -14.30
CA PRO A 264 -5.29 -14.03 -12.94
C PRO A 264 -6.34 -14.80 -12.13
N THR A 265 -5.87 -15.47 -11.10
CA THR A 265 -6.73 -16.08 -10.07
C THR A 265 -6.93 -15.16 -8.88
N HIS A 266 -5.98 -14.25 -8.64
CA HIS A 266 -5.95 -13.34 -7.50
C HIS A 266 -5.51 -11.95 -7.92
N ILE A 267 -6.16 -10.93 -7.34
CA ILE A 267 -5.78 -9.52 -7.47
C ILE A 267 -5.92 -8.85 -6.10
N HIS A 268 -4.87 -8.18 -5.66
CA HIS A 268 -4.91 -7.27 -4.52
C HIS A 268 -5.12 -5.84 -5.01
N GLY A 269 -5.93 -5.08 -4.27
CA GLY A 269 -6.23 -3.71 -4.65
C GLY A 269 -6.62 -2.83 -3.47
N VAL A 270 -6.78 -1.56 -3.74
CA VAL A 270 -7.27 -0.56 -2.78
C VAL A 270 -8.73 -0.20 -3.09
N PRO A 271 -9.51 0.32 -2.13
CA PRO A 271 -10.93 0.61 -2.34
C PRO A 271 -11.23 1.41 -3.61
N ARG A 272 -10.44 2.45 -3.90
CA ARG A 272 -10.64 3.28 -5.09
C ARG A 272 -10.56 2.52 -6.42
N PHE A 273 -9.78 1.45 -6.48
CA PHE A 273 -9.73 0.59 -7.66
C PHE A 273 -11.06 -0.16 -7.83
N TRP A 274 -11.57 -0.75 -6.76
CA TRP A 274 -12.83 -1.49 -6.77
C TRP A 274 -14.03 -0.59 -7.12
N GLU A 275 -14.03 0.65 -6.60
CA GLU A 275 -15.02 1.68 -6.94
C GLU A 275 -15.02 2.02 -8.44
N LYS A 276 -13.83 2.28 -9.01
CA LYS A 276 -13.69 2.58 -10.44
C LYS A 276 -14.19 1.45 -11.34
N MET A 277 -13.84 0.20 -11.01
CA MET A 277 -14.28 -0.96 -11.78
C MET A 277 -15.81 -1.13 -11.70
N LEU A 278 -16.39 -0.97 -10.50
CA LEU A 278 -17.85 -1.02 -10.33
C LEU A 278 -18.56 0.12 -11.06
N ALA A 279 -18.03 1.33 -11.00
CA ALA A 279 -18.57 2.48 -11.70
C ALA A 279 -18.56 2.26 -13.22
N ALA A 280 -17.47 1.71 -13.76
CA ALA A 280 -17.37 1.34 -15.17
C ALA A 280 -18.43 0.28 -15.57
N ALA A 281 -18.62 -0.75 -14.72
CA ALA A 281 -19.64 -1.77 -14.97
C ALA A 281 -21.07 -1.22 -14.94
N ARG A 282 -21.36 -0.24 -14.07
CA ARG A 282 -22.68 0.40 -13.94
C ARG A 282 -23.10 1.23 -15.16
N ALA A 283 -22.20 1.50 -16.09
CA ALA A 283 -22.52 2.14 -17.37
C ALA A 283 -23.24 1.21 -18.36
N TYR A 284 -23.39 -0.07 -18.04
CA TYR A 284 -23.99 -1.08 -18.89
C TYR A 284 -25.32 -1.60 -18.32
N PRO A 285 -26.20 -2.20 -19.18
CA PRO A 285 -27.52 -2.67 -18.73
C PRO A 285 -27.51 -3.78 -17.67
N ASP A 286 -26.45 -4.60 -17.63
CA ASP A 286 -26.29 -5.69 -16.66
C ASP A 286 -24.95 -5.53 -15.92
N PRO A 287 -24.88 -4.61 -14.94
CA PRO A 287 -23.63 -4.33 -14.23
C PRO A 287 -22.97 -5.55 -13.55
N PRO A 288 -23.71 -6.46 -12.89
CA PRO A 288 -23.10 -7.65 -12.28
C PRO A 288 -22.39 -8.54 -13.29
N LYS A 289 -23.01 -8.79 -14.45
CA LYS A 289 -22.44 -9.61 -15.52
C LYS A 289 -21.19 -8.96 -16.12
N VAL A 290 -21.25 -7.66 -16.38
CA VAL A 290 -20.11 -6.88 -16.90
C VAL A 290 -18.97 -6.87 -15.90
N LEU A 291 -19.25 -6.57 -14.63
CA LEU A 291 -18.26 -6.58 -13.56
C LEU A 291 -17.56 -7.94 -13.45
N ARG A 292 -18.32 -9.04 -13.49
CA ARG A 292 -17.77 -10.38 -13.49
C ARG A 292 -16.84 -10.63 -14.69
N ALA A 293 -17.24 -10.19 -15.89
CA ALA A 293 -16.45 -10.35 -17.12
C ALA A 293 -15.13 -9.56 -17.08
N MET A 294 -15.11 -8.37 -16.45
CA MET A 294 -13.91 -7.53 -16.34
C MET A 294 -12.76 -8.21 -15.60
N PHE A 295 -13.06 -9.16 -14.69
CA PHE A 295 -12.04 -9.87 -13.92
C PHE A 295 -11.61 -11.21 -14.52
N GLY A 296 -12.11 -11.57 -15.71
CA GLY A 296 -11.75 -12.79 -16.40
C GLY A 296 -12.39 -14.06 -15.81
N ARG A 297 -12.06 -15.21 -16.39
CA ARG A 297 -12.74 -16.48 -16.06
C ARG A 297 -12.14 -17.20 -14.85
N ARG A 298 -10.85 -16.97 -14.57
CA ARG A 298 -10.08 -17.73 -13.58
C ARG A 298 -10.10 -17.10 -12.19
N ILE A 299 -10.61 -15.87 -12.05
CA ILE A 299 -10.57 -15.15 -10.77
C ILE A 299 -11.26 -15.95 -9.64
N LYS A 300 -10.57 -16.09 -8.53
CA LYS A 300 -11.01 -16.79 -7.31
C LYS A 300 -11.17 -15.83 -6.14
N TRP A 301 -10.20 -14.92 -5.96
CA TRP A 301 -10.19 -13.93 -4.88
C TRP A 301 -9.86 -12.55 -5.39
N LEU A 302 -10.52 -11.60 -4.77
CA LEU A 302 -10.18 -10.18 -4.82
C LEU A 302 -9.97 -9.72 -3.37
N MET A 303 -8.86 -9.05 -3.10
CA MET A 303 -8.51 -8.61 -1.75
C MET A 303 -8.37 -7.10 -1.70
N SER A 304 -9.11 -6.46 -0.82
CA SER A 304 -9.01 -5.03 -0.54
C SER A 304 -8.24 -4.76 0.74
N GLY A 305 -7.30 -3.83 0.69
CA GLY A 305 -6.53 -3.40 1.86
C GLY A 305 -6.07 -1.95 1.76
N GLY A 306 -5.39 -1.47 2.80
CA GLY A 306 -4.77 -0.15 2.85
C GLY A 306 -5.70 1.02 3.17
N ALA A 307 -7.01 0.86 3.03
CA ALA A 307 -8.05 1.83 3.43
C ALA A 307 -9.38 1.10 3.68
N PRO A 308 -10.36 1.71 4.37
CA PRO A 308 -11.69 1.13 4.56
C PRO A 308 -12.40 0.91 3.22
N LEU A 309 -13.00 -0.28 3.05
CA LEU A 309 -13.81 -0.62 1.88
C LEU A 309 -15.27 -0.30 2.17
N PRO A 310 -15.95 0.56 1.36
CA PRO A 310 -17.37 0.81 1.53
C PRO A 310 -18.19 -0.48 1.42
N PRO A 311 -19.11 -0.76 2.36
CA PRO A 311 -19.94 -1.96 2.36
C PRO A 311 -20.66 -2.23 1.06
N GLU A 312 -21.15 -1.17 0.40
CA GLU A 312 -21.89 -1.25 -0.86
C GLU A 312 -21.04 -1.78 -2.02
N ILE A 313 -19.74 -1.46 -2.03
CA ILE A 313 -18.80 -2.00 -3.02
C ILE A 313 -18.67 -3.52 -2.81
N CYS A 314 -18.45 -3.94 -1.57
CA CYS A 314 -18.33 -5.36 -1.24
C CYS A 314 -19.59 -6.14 -1.62
N LYS A 315 -20.78 -5.63 -1.27
CA LYS A 315 -22.09 -6.23 -1.63
C LYS A 315 -22.24 -6.36 -3.15
N ALA A 316 -21.90 -5.31 -3.92
CA ALA A 316 -22.01 -5.31 -5.39
C ALA A 316 -21.10 -6.38 -6.03
N TYR A 317 -19.85 -6.50 -5.57
CA TYR A 317 -18.94 -7.54 -6.05
C TYR A 317 -19.46 -8.95 -5.74
N ARG A 318 -19.97 -9.17 -4.56
CA ARG A 318 -20.56 -10.46 -4.19
C ARG A 318 -21.80 -10.80 -5.04
N ALA A 319 -22.65 -9.83 -5.32
CA ALA A 319 -23.79 -10.01 -6.23
C ALA A 319 -23.35 -10.38 -7.66
N ALA A 320 -22.16 -9.96 -8.08
CA ALA A 320 -21.55 -10.36 -9.34
C ALA A 320 -20.81 -11.72 -9.26
N GLY A 321 -20.87 -12.45 -8.14
CA GLY A 321 -20.16 -13.69 -7.93
C GLY A 321 -18.64 -13.53 -7.79
N LEU A 322 -18.18 -12.35 -7.37
CA LEU A 322 -16.80 -12.00 -7.12
C LEU A 322 -16.55 -11.88 -5.61
N PRO A 323 -15.78 -12.78 -4.97
CA PRO A 323 -15.48 -12.67 -3.55
C PRO A 323 -14.44 -11.57 -3.32
N LEU A 324 -14.90 -10.35 -3.09
CA LEU A 324 -14.06 -9.23 -2.66
C LEU A 324 -13.98 -9.27 -1.14
N LEU A 325 -12.79 -9.59 -0.63
CA LEU A 325 -12.48 -9.74 0.79
C LEU A 325 -11.72 -8.51 1.29
N GLN A 326 -11.84 -8.21 2.58
CA GLN A 326 -11.12 -7.11 3.21
C GLN A 326 -10.15 -7.65 4.25
N GLY A 327 -8.94 -7.08 4.30
CA GLY A 327 -7.97 -7.28 5.35
C GLY A 327 -7.51 -5.95 5.95
N TYR A 328 -6.96 -6.01 7.16
CA TYR A 328 -6.43 -4.86 7.87
C TYR A 328 -5.02 -5.10 8.37
N GLY A 329 -4.26 -4.03 8.38
CA GLY A 329 -2.93 -3.96 8.93
C GLY A 329 -2.20 -2.67 8.57
N LEU A 330 -0.98 -2.56 9.07
CA LEU A 330 -0.14 -1.37 8.97
C LEU A 330 1.26 -1.77 8.51
N THR A 331 2.07 -0.80 8.10
CA THR A 331 3.48 -1.06 7.84
C THR A 331 4.18 -1.64 9.08
N GLU A 332 3.81 -1.15 10.24
CA GLU A 332 4.30 -1.56 11.55
C GLU A 332 3.94 -3.00 11.94
N THR A 333 3.08 -3.66 11.16
CA THR A 333 2.61 -5.05 11.41
C THR A 333 2.87 -6.01 10.26
N ALA A 334 3.70 -5.65 9.29
CA ALA A 334 4.31 -6.42 8.21
C ALA A 334 3.42 -7.09 7.12
N PRO A 335 2.24 -6.63 6.69
CA PRO A 335 1.33 -5.70 7.30
C PRO A 335 0.15 -6.34 8.05
N VAL A 336 -0.22 -7.61 7.72
CA VAL A 336 -1.55 -8.19 7.99
C VAL A 336 -1.76 -8.50 9.48
N LEU A 337 -2.83 -7.97 10.03
CA LEU A 337 -3.34 -8.30 11.36
C LEU A 337 -4.61 -9.14 11.30
N THR A 338 -5.52 -8.75 10.40
CA THR A 338 -6.79 -9.47 10.21
C THR A 338 -7.11 -9.64 8.74
N ILE A 339 -7.91 -10.67 8.44
CA ILE A 339 -8.38 -10.97 7.09
C ILE A 339 -9.77 -11.62 7.14
N ASN A 340 -10.65 -11.24 6.22
CA ASN A 340 -11.83 -12.03 5.89
C ASN A 340 -11.43 -13.20 4.99
N SER A 341 -12.03 -14.35 5.16
CA SER A 341 -11.86 -15.50 4.27
C SER A 341 -13.16 -15.81 3.53
N PRO A 342 -13.15 -16.63 2.48
CA PRO A 342 -14.38 -17.06 1.82
C PRO A 342 -15.37 -17.75 2.76
N ASP A 343 -14.86 -18.49 3.73
CA ASP A 343 -15.65 -19.30 4.68
C ASP A 343 -16.08 -18.50 5.92
N GLU A 344 -15.27 -17.51 6.33
CA GLU A 344 -15.52 -16.63 7.48
C GLU A 344 -15.48 -15.18 7.06
N PHE A 345 -16.64 -14.58 6.85
CA PHE A 345 -16.79 -13.29 6.20
C PHE A 345 -17.89 -12.41 6.82
N ARG A 346 -17.58 -11.13 7.01
CA ARG A 346 -18.53 -10.05 7.34
C ARG A 346 -18.26 -8.84 6.45
N VAL A 347 -19.30 -8.31 5.80
CA VAL A 347 -19.16 -7.20 4.81
C VAL A 347 -18.47 -5.96 5.38
N GLU A 348 -18.81 -5.60 6.62
CA GLU A 348 -18.35 -4.35 7.26
C GLU A 348 -17.11 -4.57 8.14
N SER A 349 -16.68 -5.82 8.28
CA SER A 349 -15.54 -6.18 9.10
C SER A 349 -14.24 -6.23 8.30
N ALA A 350 -13.15 -5.92 8.97
CA ALA A 350 -11.80 -6.15 8.49
C ALA A 350 -11.32 -7.62 8.64
N GLY A 351 -12.21 -8.53 9.07
CA GLY A 351 -11.91 -9.94 9.29
C GLY A 351 -11.50 -10.29 10.70
N LYS A 352 -11.03 -11.52 10.87
CA LYS A 352 -10.53 -12.06 12.14
C LYS A 352 -9.01 -11.97 12.21
N ALA A 353 -8.45 -11.97 13.41
CA ALA A 353 -7.01 -12.05 13.61
C ALA A 353 -6.41 -13.28 12.91
N ILE A 354 -5.30 -13.07 12.19
CA ILE A 354 -4.58 -14.18 11.56
C ILE A 354 -3.86 -15.04 12.62
N PRO A 355 -3.52 -16.29 12.32
CA PRO A 355 -2.87 -17.19 13.29
C PRO A 355 -1.62 -16.55 13.93
N GLY A 356 -1.50 -16.64 15.26
CA GLY A 356 -0.38 -16.09 16.03
C GLY A 356 -0.42 -14.58 16.24
N VAL A 357 -1.48 -13.88 15.81
CA VAL A 357 -1.75 -12.48 16.13
C VAL A 357 -2.83 -12.41 17.22
N GLU A 358 -2.57 -11.61 18.24
CA GLU A 358 -3.52 -11.29 19.29
C GLU A 358 -3.97 -9.84 19.13
N LEU A 359 -5.28 -9.63 19.30
CA LEU A 359 -5.88 -8.29 19.27
C LEU A 359 -6.65 -8.06 20.59
N LYS A 360 -6.64 -6.83 21.07
CA LYS A 360 -7.53 -6.36 22.11
C LYS A 360 -7.92 -4.90 21.89
N ILE A 361 -9.02 -4.49 22.49
CA ILE A 361 -9.47 -3.10 22.47
C ILE A 361 -9.13 -2.46 23.83
N ALA A 362 -8.42 -1.36 23.79
CA ALA A 362 -8.10 -0.56 24.98
C ALA A 362 -9.36 0.18 25.50
N PRO A 363 -9.37 0.68 26.75
CA PRO A 363 -10.54 1.37 27.31
C PRO A 363 -10.98 2.62 26.53
N ASP A 364 -10.07 3.23 25.76
CA ASP A 364 -10.36 4.38 24.91
C ASP A 364 -10.77 4.01 23.47
N GLY A 365 -10.95 2.71 23.21
CA GLY A 365 -11.36 2.17 21.92
C GLY A 365 -10.20 1.90 20.95
N GLU A 366 -8.93 2.11 21.34
CA GLU A 366 -7.79 1.85 20.48
C GLU A 366 -7.56 0.34 20.28
N ILE A 367 -7.31 -0.03 19.03
CA ILE A 367 -6.93 -1.40 18.66
C ILE A 367 -5.46 -1.63 19.04
N LEU A 368 -5.22 -2.64 19.85
CA LEU A 368 -3.87 -3.08 20.22
C LEU A 368 -3.58 -4.43 19.57
N ALA A 369 -2.35 -4.59 19.06
CA ALA A 369 -1.92 -5.82 18.42
C ALA A 369 -0.64 -6.38 19.06
N ARG A 370 -0.55 -7.72 19.10
CA ARG A 370 0.65 -8.46 19.51
C ARG A 370 0.85 -9.65 18.58
N GLY A 371 2.06 -9.86 18.11
CA GLY A 371 2.38 -10.99 17.24
C GLY A 371 3.79 -10.90 16.68
N PRO A 372 4.29 -11.99 16.08
CA PRO A 372 5.64 -12.05 15.51
C PRO A 372 5.84 -11.12 14.30
N ASN A 373 4.75 -10.65 13.71
CA ASN A 373 4.73 -9.70 12.59
C ASN A 373 4.84 -8.23 13.01
N VAL A 374 4.80 -7.92 14.31
CA VAL A 374 4.94 -6.55 14.82
C VAL A 374 6.39 -6.08 14.68
N MET A 375 6.58 -4.87 14.18
CA MET A 375 7.87 -4.24 13.92
C MET A 375 8.82 -4.23 15.12
N LYS A 376 10.12 -4.10 14.85
CA LYS A 376 11.15 -3.89 15.88
C LYS A 376 11.10 -2.49 16.51
N GLY A 377 10.55 -1.51 15.79
CA GLY A 377 10.43 -0.11 16.19
C GLY A 377 10.67 0.85 15.03
N TYR A 378 10.83 2.14 15.34
CA TYR A 378 11.15 3.17 14.36
C TYR A 378 12.65 3.45 14.34
N TRP A 379 13.23 3.49 13.15
CA TRP A 379 14.65 3.75 12.91
C TRP A 379 15.04 5.13 13.47
N ASN A 380 16.12 5.18 14.25
CA ASN A 380 16.63 6.39 14.93
C ASN A 380 15.59 7.14 15.79
N GLN A 381 14.45 6.53 16.15
CA GLN A 381 13.37 7.19 16.91
C GLN A 381 12.92 6.33 18.11
N PRO A 382 13.78 6.17 19.16
CA PRO A 382 13.45 5.31 20.30
C PRO A 382 12.27 5.84 21.12
N GLN A 383 12.09 7.16 21.23
CA GLN A 383 10.95 7.75 21.93
C GLN A 383 9.63 7.45 21.21
N ALA A 384 9.56 7.69 19.90
CA ALA A 384 8.39 7.35 19.11
C ALA A 384 8.09 5.84 19.13
N THR A 385 9.12 5.00 19.23
CA THR A 385 8.96 3.54 19.42
C THR A 385 8.32 3.25 20.77
N ALA A 386 8.81 3.83 21.86
CA ALA A 386 8.28 3.62 23.20
C ALA A 386 6.83 4.14 23.36
N GLU A 387 6.41 5.11 22.55
CA GLU A 387 5.02 5.60 22.55
C GLU A 387 4.03 4.55 22.01
N VAL A 388 4.46 3.70 21.06
CA VAL A 388 3.58 2.76 20.36
C VAL A 388 3.84 1.29 20.72
N LEU A 389 5.01 0.96 21.28
CA LEU A 389 5.33 -0.39 21.75
C LEU A 389 5.43 -0.36 23.29
N ARG A 390 4.38 -0.80 23.97
CA ARG A 390 4.28 -0.76 25.42
C ARG A 390 3.74 -2.08 25.97
N ASP A 391 4.36 -2.61 26.99
CA ASP A 391 3.93 -3.83 27.69
C ASP A 391 3.69 -5.04 26.75
N GLY A 392 4.52 -5.15 25.69
CA GLY A 392 4.42 -6.20 24.69
C GLY A 392 3.29 -6.02 23.68
N TRP A 393 2.61 -4.86 23.67
CA TRP A 393 1.56 -4.51 22.73
C TRP A 393 1.96 -3.34 21.82
N PHE A 394 1.57 -3.47 20.57
CA PHE A 394 1.63 -2.38 19.60
C PHE A 394 0.31 -1.61 19.62
N TYR A 395 0.37 -0.32 19.87
CA TYR A 395 -0.73 0.64 19.86
C TYR A 395 -0.87 1.17 18.44
N THR A 396 -1.92 0.73 17.74
CA THR A 396 -2.07 0.97 16.30
C THR A 396 -2.42 2.41 15.94
N GLY A 397 -2.98 3.16 16.88
CA GLY A 397 -3.59 4.47 16.65
C GLY A 397 -4.92 4.39 15.89
N ASP A 398 -5.42 3.18 15.59
CA ASP A 398 -6.74 2.96 14.99
C ASP A 398 -7.76 2.61 16.09
N LEU A 399 -8.99 3.07 15.91
CA LEU A 399 -10.12 2.81 16.81
C LEU A 399 -11.01 1.73 16.23
N GLY A 400 -11.60 0.89 17.11
CA GLY A 400 -12.47 -0.18 16.66
C GLY A 400 -13.08 -0.99 17.78
N HIS A 401 -13.76 -2.05 17.40
CA HIS A 401 -14.30 -3.06 18.32
C HIS A 401 -14.21 -4.45 17.70
N ILE A 402 -14.28 -5.47 18.53
CA ILE A 402 -14.32 -6.88 18.14
C ILE A 402 -15.68 -7.40 18.57
N ASP A 403 -16.41 -8.05 17.65
CA ASP A 403 -17.70 -8.67 17.98
C ASP A 403 -17.54 -10.00 18.71
N SER A 404 -18.67 -10.62 19.12
CA SER A 404 -18.69 -11.90 19.84
C SER A 404 -18.12 -13.07 19.03
N ASP A 405 -18.09 -12.95 17.69
CA ASP A 405 -17.58 -13.98 16.78
C ASP A 405 -16.10 -13.75 16.44
N GLY A 406 -15.47 -12.69 16.99
CA GLY A 406 -14.07 -12.36 16.83
C GLY A 406 -13.73 -11.52 15.59
N PHE A 407 -14.73 -10.95 14.90
CA PHE A 407 -14.51 -10.03 13.78
C PHE A 407 -14.17 -8.63 14.24
N LEU A 408 -13.14 -8.05 13.64
CA LEU A 408 -12.69 -6.68 13.91
C LEU A 408 -13.43 -5.68 13.02
N TYR A 409 -13.95 -4.62 13.63
CA TYR A 409 -14.55 -3.47 12.96
C TYR A 409 -13.72 -2.23 13.27
N ILE A 410 -13.23 -1.56 12.22
CA ILE A 410 -12.44 -0.34 12.35
C ILE A 410 -13.37 0.85 12.22
N THR A 411 -13.42 1.69 13.25
CA THR A 411 -14.30 2.86 13.27
C THR A 411 -13.59 4.16 12.90
N GLY A 412 -12.25 4.22 13.02
CA GLY A 412 -11.47 5.37 12.59
C GLY A 412 -10.06 5.43 13.14
N ARG A 413 -9.48 6.64 13.14
CA ARG A 413 -8.15 6.90 13.71
C ARG A 413 -8.24 7.79 14.94
N LYS A 414 -7.52 7.43 15.99
CA LYS A 414 -7.48 8.15 17.25
C LYS A 414 -7.06 9.62 17.09
N LYS A 415 -6.07 9.87 16.25
CA LYS A 415 -5.54 11.21 15.94
C LYS A 415 -6.47 12.08 15.10
N ASP A 416 -7.33 11.43 14.30
CA ASP A 416 -8.27 12.11 13.39
C ASP A 416 -9.60 12.40 14.10
N LEU A 417 -9.76 11.93 15.35
CA LEU A 417 -10.97 12.09 16.12
C LEU A 417 -11.27 13.60 16.32
N ILE A 418 -12.44 14.00 15.88
CA ILE A 418 -12.96 15.36 16.10
C ILE A 418 -13.60 15.41 17.48
N VAL A 419 -13.18 16.35 18.31
CA VAL A 419 -13.82 16.63 19.61
C VAL A 419 -14.55 17.96 19.49
N LEU A 420 -15.86 17.90 19.39
CA LEU A 420 -16.69 19.10 19.32
C LEU A 420 -16.61 19.91 20.63
N SER A 421 -17.00 21.20 20.58
CA SER A 421 -16.97 22.09 21.73
C SER A 421 -17.86 21.63 22.91
N ASN A 422 -18.85 20.77 22.64
CA ASN A 422 -19.71 20.15 23.66
C ASN A 422 -19.14 18.80 24.19
N GLY A 423 -17.90 18.45 23.85
CA GLY A 423 -17.21 17.24 24.28
C GLY A 423 -17.61 15.96 23.53
N LYS A 424 -18.53 16.02 22.55
CA LYS A 424 -18.88 14.87 21.72
C LYS A 424 -17.71 14.52 20.80
N LYS A 425 -17.41 13.22 20.69
CA LYS A 425 -16.37 12.69 19.83
C LYS A 425 -16.98 12.18 18.55
N VAL A 426 -16.43 12.58 17.42
CA VAL A 426 -16.86 12.11 16.08
C VAL A 426 -15.66 11.55 15.35
N THR A 427 -15.84 10.39 14.74
CA THR A 427 -14.87 9.79 13.83
C THR A 427 -15.17 10.30 12.42
N PRO A 428 -14.35 11.19 11.83
CA PRO A 428 -14.68 11.82 10.55
C PRO A 428 -14.81 10.82 9.40
N SER A 429 -14.02 9.75 9.39
CA SER A 429 -14.10 8.71 8.36
C SER A 429 -15.47 7.99 8.33
N GLY A 430 -16.14 7.84 9.46
CA GLY A 430 -17.50 7.30 9.49
C GLY A 430 -18.49 8.16 8.72
N VAL A 431 -18.49 9.46 9.00
CA VAL A 431 -19.34 10.45 8.31
C VAL A 431 -18.97 10.57 6.84
N GLU A 432 -17.68 10.61 6.51
CA GLU A 432 -17.18 10.70 5.13
C GLU A 432 -17.60 9.48 4.30
N ASN A 433 -17.52 8.29 4.85
CA ASN A 433 -17.94 7.07 4.15
C ASN A 433 -19.45 7.09 3.85
N LEU A 434 -20.26 7.64 4.74
CA LEU A 434 -21.67 7.86 4.47
C LEU A 434 -21.87 8.84 3.32
N LEU A 435 -21.18 9.98 3.33
CA LEU A 435 -21.24 10.95 2.24
C LEU A 435 -20.80 10.35 0.90
N LEU A 436 -19.75 9.55 0.89
CA LEU A 436 -19.23 8.87 -0.29
C LEU A 436 -20.15 7.74 -0.80
N SER A 437 -21.13 7.29 -0.03
CA SER A 437 -22.15 6.34 -0.51
C SER A 437 -23.10 6.97 -1.53
N ASP A 438 -23.19 8.32 -1.56
CA ASP A 438 -23.96 9.04 -2.55
C ASP A 438 -23.21 9.13 -3.91
N PRO A 439 -23.82 8.72 -5.01
CA PRO A 439 -23.18 8.75 -6.31
C PRO A 439 -22.83 10.16 -6.83
N HIS A 440 -23.36 11.22 -6.22
CA HIS A 440 -23.09 12.62 -6.61
C HIS A 440 -21.92 13.23 -5.79
N VAL A 441 -21.40 12.52 -4.80
CA VAL A 441 -20.21 12.92 -4.02
C VAL A 441 -19.02 12.07 -4.47
N GLU A 442 -17.96 12.73 -4.93
CA GLU A 442 -16.73 12.05 -5.35
C GLU A 442 -15.70 11.98 -4.21
N GLN A 443 -15.55 13.07 -3.46
CA GLN A 443 -14.64 13.11 -2.29
C GLN A 443 -15.28 14.02 -1.23
N ALA A 444 -15.01 13.68 0.04
CA ALA A 444 -15.46 14.50 1.17
C ALA A 444 -14.41 14.48 2.29
N VAL A 445 -14.23 15.61 2.97
CA VAL A 445 -13.39 15.72 4.16
C VAL A 445 -14.15 16.51 5.22
N VAL A 446 -14.33 15.90 6.40
CA VAL A 446 -15.13 16.45 7.50
C VAL A 446 -14.24 17.16 8.53
N TYR A 447 -14.70 18.28 9.03
CA TYR A 447 -14.04 19.12 10.03
C TYR A 447 -15.01 19.53 11.15
N GLY A 448 -14.49 19.93 12.29
CA GLY A 448 -15.31 20.37 13.42
C GLY A 448 -14.60 20.35 14.76
N ASP A 449 -13.28 20.09 14.79
CA ASP A 449 -12.55 20.04 16.06
C ASP A 449 -12.67 21.35 16.82
N ARG A 450 -13.11 21.28 18.10
CA ARG A 450 -13.42 22.43 18.98
C ARG A 450 -14.52 23.36 18.47
N ARG A 451 -15.30 22.94 17.47
CA ARG A 451 -16.44 23.70 16.94
C ARG A 451 -17.77 23.11 17.45
N ASN A 452 -18.85 23.86 17.28
CA ASN A 452 -20.18 23.48 17.78
C ASN A 452 -20.92 22.48 16.87
N PHE A 453 -20.50 22.34 15.61
CA PHE A 453 -21.04 21.36 14.64
C PHE A 453 -19.98 20.95 13.62
N LEU A 454 -20.28 19.95 12.81
CA LEU A 454 -19.41 19.51 11.72
C LEU A 454 -19.62 20.35 10.46
N THR A 455 -18.52 20.62 9.78
CA THR A 455 -18.48 21.14 8.41
C THR A 455 -17.72 20.18 7.51
N ALA A 456 -17.80 20.36 6.19
CA ALA A 456 -17.06 19.54 5.23
C ALA A 456 -16.53 20.36 4.04
N VAL A 457 -15.53 19.81 3.36
CA VAL A 457 -15.21 20.15 1.98
C VAL A 457 -15.68 18.98 1.12
N VAL A 458 -16.57 19.23 0.18
CA VAL A 458 -17.20 18.23 -0.70
C VAL A 458 -16.77 18.47 -2.13
N VAL A 459 -16.26 17.44 -2.79
CA VAL A 459 -16.02 17.42 -4.24
C VAL A 459 -17.14 16.63 -4.88
N PRO A 460 -18.01 17.26 -5.69
CA PRO A 460 -19.09 16.58 -6.37
C PRO A 460 -18.59 15.67 -7.50
N ASN A 461 -19.33 14.62 -7.80
CA ASN A 461 -19.22 13.93 -9.08
C ASN A 461 -19.91 14.76 -10.15
N TRP A 462 -19.14 15.64 -10.78
CA TRP A 462 -19.68 16.63 -11.72
C TRP A 462 -20.44 16.03 -12.90
N ALA A 463 -20.02 14.86 -13.39
CA ALA A 463 -20.72 14.17 -14.48
C ALA A 463 -22.15 13.81 -14.06
N LYS A 464 -22.31 13.28 -12.84
CA LYS A 464 -23.62 12.92 -12.30
C LYS A 464 -24.47 14.12 -11.92
N VAL A 465 -23.88 15.14 -11.34
CA VAL A 465 -24.57 16.40 -11.00
C VAL A 465 -25.12 17.06 -12.25
N ARG A 466 -24.32 17.20 -13.33
CA ARG A 466 -24.78 17.72 -14.63
C ARG A 466 -25.94 16.91 -15.18
N GLN A 467 -25.81 15.59 -15.17
CA GLN A 467 -26.85 14.69 -15.68
C GLN A 467 -28.17 14.86 -14.91
N THR A 468 -28.09 14.89 -13.57
CA THR A 468 -29.29 14.92 -12.71
C THR A 468 -30.02 16.28 -12.77
N LEU A 469 -29.25 17.37 -12.78
CA LEU A 469 -29.80 18.72 -12.78
C LEU A 469 -29.98 19.31 -14.20
N SER A 470 -29.59 18.57 -15.25
CA SER A 470 -29.58 19.03 -16.63
C SER A 470 -28.81 20.35 -16.81
N LEU A 471 -27.68 20.50 -16.13
CA LEU A 471 -26.85 21.69 -16.15
C LEU A 471 -25.65 21.53 -17.11
N THR A 472 -25.26 22.69 -17.69
CA THR A 472 -24.04 22.83 -18.50
C THR A 472 -23.13 23.87 -17.84
N GLY A 473 -21.84 23.89 -18.18
CA GLY A 473 -20.85 24.83 -17.63
C GLY A 473 -19.60 24.12 -17.08
N SER A 474 -18.61 24.90 -16.67
CA SER A 474 -17.40 24.41 -16.02
C SER A 474 -17.68 23.97 -14.58
N ASP A 475 -16.77 23.17 -13.99
CA ASP A 475 -16.89 22.75 -12.60
C ASP A 475 -16.81 23.96 -11.64
N GLU A 476 -16.01 24.97 -11.99
CA GLU A 476 -15.87 26.22 -11.24
C GLU A 476 -17.15 27.07 -11.23
N GLU A 477 -17.88 27.10 -12.35
CA GLU A 477 -19.17 27.78 -12.46
C GLU A 477 -20.25 27.04 -11.67
N LEU A 478 -20.29 25.72 -11.83
CA LEU A 478 -21.27 24.87 -11.14
C LEU A 478 -21.05 24.82 -9.63
N ALA A 479 -19.82 24.91 -9.15
CA ALA A 479 -19.50 24.97 -7.71
C ALA A 479 -20.07 26.21 -7.01
N LYS A 480 -20.42 27.25 -7.77
CA LYS A 480 -21.03 28.49 -7.29
C LYS A 480 -22.52 28.59 -7.61
N ASN A 481 -23.08 27.56 -8.23
CA ASN A 481 -24.47 27.56 -8.66
C ASN A 481 -25.39 27.21 -7.47
N PRO A 482 -26.33 28.08 -7.08
CA PRO A 482 -27.23 27.84 -5.96
C PRO A 482 -28.06 26.56 -6.07
N ALA A 483 -28.45 26.17 -7.30
CA ALA A 483 -29.20 24.92 -7.51
C ALA A 483 -28.36 23.68 -7.21
N VAL A 484 -27.05 23.73 -7.48
CA VAL A 484 -26.10 22.65 -7.12
C VAL A 484 -25.91 22.59 -5.61
N GLU A 485 -25.76 23.74 -4.96
CA GLU A 485 -25.64 23.85 -3.51
C GLU A 485 -26.86 23.28 -2.80
N GLU A 486 -28.07 23.73 -3.17
CA GLU A 486 -29.34 23.23 -2.63
C GLU A 486 -29.52 21.72 -2.87
N PHE A 487 -29.17 21.24 -4.05
CA PHE A 487 -29.25 19.83 -4.39
C PHE A 487 -28.35 18.98 -3.50
N LEU A 488 -27.08 19.38 -3.33
CA LEU A 488 -26.12 18.67 -2.49
C LEU A 488 -26.49 18.74 -1.00
N HIS A 489 -27.02 19.88 -0.52
CA HIS A 489 -27.51 19.99 0.85
C HIS A 489 -28.62 18.98 1.16
N LYS A 490 -29.62 18.89 0.30
CA LYS A 490 -30.71 17.89 0.44
C LYS A 490 -30.21 16.46 0.49
N ARG A 491 -29.15 16.16 -0.27
CA ARG A 491 -28.57 14.81 -0.29
C ARG A 491 -27.76 14.53 0.97
N VAL A 492 -26.91 15.46 1.38
CA VAL A 492 -26.13 15.36 2.61
C VAL A 492 -27.05 15.17 3.82
N ASP A 493 -28.10 15.99 3.92
CA ASP A 493 -29.09 15.88 4.99
C ASP A 493 -29.81 14.51 4.98
N ALA A 494 -30.23 14.03 3.82
CA ALA A 494 -30.91 12.75 3.69
C ALA A 494 -30.00 11.56 4.09
N ILE A 495 -28.72 11.59 3.69
CA ILE A 495 -27.75 10.53 4.02
C ILE A 495 -27.43 10.49 5.51
N LEU A 496 -27.32 11.65 6.14
CA LEU A 496 -26.97 11.77 7.54
C LEU A 496 -28.18 11.83 8.50
N ALA A 497 -29.40 11.70 7.96
CA ALA A 497 -30.64 11.84 8.75
C ALA A 497 -30.72 10.85 9.93
N GLU A 498 -30.21 9.63 9.74
CA GLU A 498 -30.25 8.57 10.78
C GLU A 498 -29.02 8.58 11.70
N THR A 499 -28.04 9.47 11.45
CA THR A 499 -26.87 9.61 12.34
C THR A 499 -27.21 10.49 13.55
N ALA A 500 -26.36 10.41 14.58
CA ALA A 500 -26.51 11.29 15.73
C ALA A 500 -26.39 12.76 15.32
N ALA A 501 -27.16 13.64 15.96
CA ALA A 501 -27.22 15.07 15.59
C ALA A 501 -25.84 15.77 15.56
N TRP A 502 -24.88 15.31 16.36
CA TRP A 502 -23.50 15.83 16.38
C TRP A 502 -22.60 15.21 15.29
N GLU A 503 -23.05 14.20 14.57
CA GLU A 503 -22.37 13.58 13.41
C GLU A 503 -22.90 14.13 12.08
N GLN A 504 -23.91 15.01 12.12
CA GLN A 504 -24.46 15.64 10.93
C GLN A 504 -23.62 16.83 10.49
N VAL A 505 -23.22 16.84 9.23
CA VAL A 505 -22.56 17.99 8.59
C VAL A 505 -23.62 19.06 8.34
N LYS A 506 -23.47 20.23 8.97
CA LYS A 506 -24.45 21.32 8.91
C LYS A 506 -24.21 22.28 7.76
N LYS A 507 -22.95 22.48 7.39
CA LYS A 507 -22.53 23.36 6.29
C LYS A 507 -21.30 22.76 5.61
N PHE A 508 -21.11 23.04 4.32
CA PHE A 508 -19.94 22.57 3.59
C PHE A 508 -19.51 23.55 2.49
N VAL A 509 -18.27 23.41 2.05
CA VAL A 509 -17.69 24.09 0.91
C VAL A 509 -17.74 23.13 -0.28
N ILE A 510 -18.26 23.57 -1.43
CA ILE A 510 -18.21 22.82 -2.69
C ILE A 510 -16.91 23.16 -3.38
N ARG A 511 -16.09 22.14 -3.64
CA ARG A 511 -14.83 22.28 -4.33
C ARG A 511 -14.96 21.77 -5.78
N PRO A 512 -14.54 22.57 -6.80
CA PRO A 512 -14.66 22.19 -8.19
C PRO A 512 -13.70 21.06 -8.60
N THR A 513 -12.48 21.03 -8.02
CA THR A 513 -11.41 20.09 -8.42
C THR A 513 -11.18 19.02 -7.37
N PRO A 514 -10.85 17.77 -7.75
CA PRO A 514 -10.56 16.71 -6.81
C PRO A 514 -9.28 16.97 -6.00
N PHE A 515 -9.18 16.32 -4.83
CA PHE A 515 -7.92 16.21 -4.11
C PHE A 515 -7.01 15.23 -4.84
N THR A 516 -5.73 15.58 -5.03
CA THR A 516 -4.77 14.73 -5.73
C THR A 516 -3.40 14.71 -5.03
N PRO A 517 -2.51 13.77 -5.37
CA PRO A 517 -1.12 13.79 -4.91
C PRO A 517 -0.35 15.02 -5.41
N GLU A 518 -0.61 15.46 -6.63
CA GLU A 518 0.04 16.61 -7.28
C GLU A 518 -0.33 17.92 -6.57
N SER A 519 -1.58 18.04 -6.11
CA SER A 519 -2.01 19.19 -5.29
C SER A 519 -1.42 19.18 -3.87
N GLY A 520 -0.75 18.07 -3.48
CA GLY A 520 -0.20 17.89 -2.14
C GLY A 520 -1.23 17.52 -1.08
N GLU A 521 -2.50 17.30 -1.45
CA GLU A 521 -3.63 17.04 -0.55
C GLU A 521 -3.89 15.56 -0.34
N MET A 522 -3.26 14.71 -1.16
CA MET A 522 -3.24 13.26 -0.96
C MET A 522 -1.81 12.75 -0.89
N THR A 523 -1.65 11.56 -0.34
CA THR A 523 -0.42 10.78 -0.45
C THR A 523 -0.37 10.11 -1.83
N VAL A 524 0.81 9.64 -2.25
CA VAL A 524 0.94 8.79 -3.48
C VAL A 524 0.12 7.50 -3.40
N SER A 525 -0.22 7.05 -2.19
CA SER A 525 -1.13 5.92 -1.95
C SER A 525 -2.61 6.34 -1.86
N LEU A 526 -2.94 7.54 -2.36
CA LEU A 526 -4.29 8.11 -2.44
C LEU A 526 -5.00 8.28 -1.09
N LYS A 527 -4.24 8.46 0.01
CA LYS A 527 -4.81 8.80 1.32
C LYS A 527 -4.88 10.32 1.50
N LEU A 528 -6.00 10.82 2.03
CA LEU A 528 -6.20 12.24 2.30
C LEU A 528 -5.20 12.78 3.34
N LYS A 529 -4.59 13.90 3.05
CA LYS A 529 -3.78 14.68 4.00
C LYS A 529 -4.66 15.77 4.64
N ARG A 530 -5.43 15.39 5.65
CA ARG A 530 -6.43 16.24 6.29
C ARG A 530 -5.92 17.63 6.69
N ASP A 531 -4.72 17.69 7.30
CA ASP A 531 -4.12 18.96 7.71
C ASP A 531 -3.79 19.87 6.53
N ALA A 532 -3.31 19.32 5.42
CA ALA A 532 -3.02 20.10 4.22
C ALA A 532 -4.31 20.67 3.61
N ILE A 533 -5.36 19.85 3.54
CA ILE A 533 -6.68 20.26 3.04
C ILE A 533 -7.29 21.33 3.97
N ARG A 534 -7.27 21.09 5.29
CA ARG A 534 -7.75 22.06 6.28
C ARG A 534 -7.03 23.40 6.17
N THR A 535 -5.70 23.39 6.08
CA THR A 535 -4.91 24.63 5.96
C THR A 535 -5.27 25.39 4.68
N ARG A 536 -5.44 24.71 3.57
CA ARG A 536 -5.81 25.32 2.28
C ARG A 536 -7.20 25.95 2.29
N HIS A 537 -8.16 25.31 2.95
CA HIS A 537 -9.55 25.74 3.03
C HIS A 537 -9.91 26.44 4.37
N ALA A 538 -8.90 26.81 5.19
CA ALA A 538 -9.14 27.35 6.51
C ALA A 538 -10.07 28.57 6.51
N THR A 539 -9.83 29.53 5.60
CA THR A 539 -10.64 30.76 5.50
C THR A 539 -12.10 30.48 5.12
N GLU A 540 -12.32 29.52 4.21
CA GLU A 540 -13.66 29.14 3.76
C GLU A 540 -14.40 28.37 4.86
N LEU A 541 -13.73 27.44 5.51
CA LEU A 541 -14.29 26.65 6.61
C LEU A 541 -14.62 27.53 7.83
N ASP A 542 -13.74 28.49 8.18
CA ASP A 542 -13.99 29.40 9.31
C ASP A 542 -15.20 30.31 9.07
N LYS A 543 -15.44 30.74 7.85
CA LYS A 543 -16.65 31.50 7.48
C LYS A 543 -17.94 30.74 7.75
N LEU A 544 -17.94 29.40 7.56
CA LEU A 544 -19.13 28.57 7.81
C LEU A 544 -19.56 28.58 9.29
N TYR A 545 -18.66 28.93 10.20
CA TYR A 545 -18.93 29.02 11.65
C TYR A 545 -19.27 30.45 12.10
N ALA A 546 -18.97 31.44 11.28
CA ALA A 546 -19.21 32.85 11.62
C ALA A 546 -20.65 33.32 11.35
N GLU A 547 -21.37 32.57 10.50
CA GLU A 547 -22.78 32.76 10.13
C GLU A 547 -23.68 31.78 10.92
#